data_958ef0ecb9c1c9276f77599431f9d81a
#
_entry.id   958ef0ecb9c1c9276f77599431f9d81a
#
_cell.length_a   1.000
_cell.length_b   1.000
_cell.length_c   1.000
_cell.angle_alpha   90.00
_cell.angle_beta   90.00
_cell.angle_gamma   90.00
#
_symmetry.space_group_name_H-M   'P 1'
#
loop_
_entity.id
_entity.type
_entity.pdbx_description
1 polymer ?
#
loop_
_entity_poly.entity_id
_entity_poly.type
_entity_poly.pdbx_seq_one_letter_code
_entity_poly.pdbx_strand_id
1 'polypeptide(L)'
;MYKLTDNQYKIFKAVRKYRTLPKILTATGISDYLTLQEDAGVGMLDFSDCEMDEKTIVTLTNPAAEAFESRRRNDWDFFLTHIVAVYAAIMATIAIIVEVVLHFL
;
A
#
# COMPACT_ATOMS: atom_id res chain seq x y z
N MET A 1 -1.60 2.97 -18.20
CA MET A 1 -1.25 2.45 -16.88
C MET A 1 -2.37 2.73 -15.89
N TYR A 2 -2.88 1.71 -15.27
CA TYR A 2 -3.98 1.85 -14.32
C TYR A 2 -3.46 2.42 -13.00
N LYS A 3 -4.03 3.55 -12.57
CA LYS A 3 -3.69 4.14 -11.27
C LYS A 3 -4.69 3.72 -10.22
N LEU A 4 -4.22 3.14 -9.14
CA LEU A 4 -5.06 2.81 -8.00
C LEU A 4 -5.42 4.07 -7.22
N THR A 5 -6.71 4.18 -6.84
CA THR A 5 -7.11 5.16 -5.84
C THR A 5 -6.65 4.72 -4.46
N ASP A 6 -6.66 5.62 -3.48
CA ASP A 6 -6.27 5.29 -2.11
C ASP A 6 -7.19 4.21 -1.52
N ASN A 7 -8.48 4.26 -1.83
CA ASN A 7 -9.43 3.24 -1.39
C ASN A 7 -9.13 1.88 -2.02
N GLN A 8 -8.84 1.84 -3.33
CA GLN A 8 -8.46 0.61 -4.01
C GLN A 8 -7.17 0.01 -3.43
N TYR A 9 -6.18 0.84 -3.18
CA TYR A 9 -4.92 0.40 -2.59
C TYR A 9 -5.15 -0.22 -1.21
N LYS A 10 -5.97 0.42 -0.38
CA LYS A 10 -6.33 -0.09 0.95
C LYS A 10 -7.02 -1.44 0.86
N ILE A 11 -7.97 -1.59 -0.07
CA ILE A 11 -8.69 -2.85 -0.29
C ILE A 11 -7.71 -3.94 -0.76
N PHE A 12 -6.87 -3.65 -1.74
CA PHE A 12 -5.92 -4.64 -2.27
C PHE A 12 -4.92 -5.09 -1.22
N LYS A 13 -4.46 -4.16 -0.38
CA LYS A 13 -3.57 -4.47 0.73
C LYS A 13 -4.24 -5.41 1.75
N ALA A 14 -5.51 -5.16 2.07
CA ALA A 14 -6.28 -6.00 2.97
C ALA A 14 -6.51 -7.40 2.37
N VAL A 15 -6.80 -7.49 1.08
CA VAL A 15 -6.96 -8.77 0.37
C VAL A 15 -5.69 -9.61 0.45
N ARG A 16 -4.53 -9.01 0.22
CA ARG A 16 -3.25 -9.74 0.31
C ARG A 16 -2.92 -10.18 1.72
N LYS A 17 -3.29 -9.38 2.72
CA LYS A 17 -2.96 -9.68 4.12
C LYS A 17 -3.89 -10.72 4.74
N TYR A 18 -5.20 -10.58 4.53
CA TYR A 18 -6.19 -11.38 5.24
C TYR A 18 -6.76 -12.55 4.43
N ARG A 19 -6.89 -12.40 3.11
CA ARG A 19 -7.36 -13.39 2.15
C ARG A 19 -8.82 -13.85 2.30
N THR A 20 -9.34 -13.94 3.53
CA THR A 20 -10.73 -14.38 3.77
C THR A 20 -11.69 -13.20 3.72
N LEU A 21 -12.88 -13.39 3.15
CA LEU A 21 -13.86 -12.33 2.96
C LEU A 21 -14.25 -11.60 4.25
N PRO A 22 -14.63 -12.29 5.35
CA PRO A 22 -15.03 -11.60 6.58
C PRO A 22 -13.93 -10.71 7.16
N LYS A 23 -12.69 -11.16 7.15
CA LYS A 23 -11.54 -10.39 7.65
C LYS A 23 -11.26 -9.17 6.80
N ILE A 24 -11.40 -9.29 5.49
CA ILE A 24 -11.22 -8.17 4.56
C ILE A 24 -12.29 -7.10 4.78
N LEU A 25 -13.55 -7.51 4.91
CA LEU A 25 -14.66 -6.60 5.18
C LEU A 25 -14.45 -5.84 6.49
N THR A 26 -14.04 -6.53 7.54
CA THR A 26 -13.75 -5.93 8.84
C THR A 26 -12.58 -4.93 8.75
N ALA A 27 -11.51 -5.31 8.07
CA ALA A 27 -10.31 -4.49 7.96
C ALA A 27 -10.53 -3.23 7.13
N THR A 28 -11.38 -3.30 6.09
CA THR A 28 -11.68 -2.15 5.22
C THR A 28 -12.85 -1.32 5.70
N GLY A 29 -13.64 -1.84 6.67
CA GLY A 29 -14.84 -1.16 7.15
C GLY A 29 -16.01 -1.20 6.18
N ILE A 30 -15.98 -2.10 5.19
CA ILE A 30 -17.03 -2.26 4.19
C ILE A 30 -18.05 -3.27 4.71
N SER A 31 -19.34 -2.99 4.52
CA SER A 31 -20.42 -3.80 5.09
C SER A 31 -20.72 -5.10 4.35
N ASP A 32 -20.53 -5.12 3.02
CA ASP A 32 -20.85 -6.30 2.21
C ASP A 32 -19.86 -6.47 1.04
N TYR A 33 -19.94 -7.67 0.41
CA TYR A 33 -19.01 -8.01 -0.68
C TYR A 33 -19.31 -7.25 -1.98
N LEU A 34 -20.56 -6.85 -2.21
CA LEU A 34 -20.91 -6.08 -3.40
C LEU A 34 -20.25 -4.70 -3.38
N THR A 35 -20.31 -4.02 -2.24
CA THR A 35 -19.63 -2.75 -2.04
C THR A 35 -18.11 -2.91 -2.16
N LEU A 36 -17.56 -3.97 -1.62
CA LEU A 36 -16.14 -4.30 -1.75
C LEU A 36 -15.75 -4.44 -3.22
N GLN A 37 -16.53 -5.19 -3.98
CA GLN A 37 -16.27 -5.41 -5.41
C GLN A 37 -16.39 -4.13 -6.22
N GLU A 38 -17.38 -3.29 -5.93
CA GLU A 38 -17.55 -1.99 -6.59
C GLU A 38 -16.40 -1.04 -6.28
N ASP A 39 -16.00 -0.93 -5.01
CA ASP A 39 -14.93 -0.03 -4.59
C ASP A 39 -13.57 -0.49 -5.12
N ALA A 40 -13.35 -1.79 -5.23
CA ALA A 40 -12.12 -2.35 -5.80
C ALA A 40 -12.05 -2.19 -7.32
N GLY A 41 -13.20 -2.12 -7.98
CA GLY A 41 -13.30 -2.07 -9.44
C GLY A 41 -13.68 -3.42 -10.04
N VAL A 42 -14.47 -3.36 -11.11
CA VAL A 42 -14.94 -4.56 -11.80
C VAL A 42 -13.76 -5.35 -12.36
N GLY A 43 -13.73 -6.67 -12.09
CA GLY A 43 -12.66 -7.54 -12.59
C GLY A 43 -11.34 -7.46 -11.83
N MET A 44 -11.29 -6.76 -10.69
CA MET A 44 -10.07 -6.63 -9.88
C MET A 44 -9.94 -7.69 -8.80
N LEU A 45 -11.05 -8.23 -8.32
CA LEU A 45 -11.06 -9.27 -7.28
C LEU A 45 -11.60 -10.58 -7.84
N ASP A 46 -11.01 -11.68 -7.40
CA ASP A 46 -11.46 -13.04 -7.71
C ASP A 46 -11.88 -13.72 -6.41
N PHE A 47 -13.06 -14.33 -6.44
CA PHE A 47 -13.63 -15.02 -5.29
C PHE A 47 -13.61 -16.52 -5.56
N SER A 48 -13.14 -17.29 -4.58
CA SER A 48 -13.02 -18.75 -4.73
C SER A 48 -14.36 -19.47 -4.75
N ASP A 49 -15.41 -18.84 -4.21
CA ASP A 49 -16.73 -19.45 -4.06
C ASP A 49 -17.81 -18.42 -4.37
N CYS A 50 -18.90 -18.88 -5.01
CA CYS A 50 -20.05 -18.03 -5.32
C CYS A 50 -20.95 -17.76 -4.11
N GLU A 51 -20.84 -18.57 -3.05
CA GLU A 51 -21.69 -18.45 -1.86
C GLU A 51 -21.30 -17.28 -0.96
N MET A 52 -20.09 -16.76 -1.11
CA MET A 52 -19.59 -15.60 -0.32
C MET A 52 -19.72 -15.80 1.19
N ASP A 53 -19.34 -17.00 1.64
CA ASP A 53 -19.39 -17.37 3.06
C ASP A 53 -18.06 -17.07 3.77
N GLU A 54 -17.94 -17.52 5.04
CA GLU A 54 -16.75 -17.33 5.86
C GLU A 54 -15.50 -18.00 5.28
N LYS A 55 -15.67 -18.99 4.41
CA LYS A 55 -14.58 -19.74 3.79
C LYS A 55 -14.15 -19.18 2.44
N THR A 56 -14.87 -18.19 1.92
CA THR A 56 -14.54 -17.59 0.63
C THR A 56 -13.18 -16.90 0.69
N ILE A 57 -12.28 -17.32 -0.19
CA ILE A 57 -10.96 -16.70 -0.33
C ILE A 57 -11.02 -15.68 -1.45
N VAL A 58 -10.54 -14.46 -1.17
CA VAL A 58 -10.49 -13.38 -2.14
C VAL A 58 -9.05 -13.20 -2.58
N THR A 59 -8.83 -13.16 -3.88
CA THR A 59 -7.51 -12.94 -4.47
C THR A 59 -7.56 -11.80 -5.47
N LEU A 60 -6.42 -11.19 -5.75
CA LEU A 60 -6.31 -10.17 -6.78
C LEU A 60 -6.19 -10.83 -8.15
N THR A 61 -6.92 -10.32 -9.15
CA THR A 61 -6.72 -10.73 -10.55
C THR A 61 -5.36 -10.21 -11.04
N ASN A 62 -4.90 -10.70 -12.19
CA ASN A 62 -3.61 -10.29 -12.74
C ASN A 62 -3.50 -8.77 -12.93
N PRO A 63 -4.49 -8.06 -13.54
CA PRO A 63 -4.43 -6.61 -13.64
C PRO A 63 -4.37 -5.90 -12.29
N ALA A 64 -5.11 -6.39 -11.29
CA ALA A 64 -5.12 -5.83 -9.95
C ALA A 64 -3.77 -6.01 -9.26
N ALA A 65 -3.18 -7.20 -9.37
CA ALA A 65 -1.88 -7.50 -8.79
C ALA A 65 -0.79 -6.62 -9.40
N GLU A 66 -0.78 -6.45 -10.72
CA GLU A 66 0.17 -5.57 -11.39
C GLU A 66 0.05 -4.12 -10.94
N ALA A 67 -1.18 -3.61 -10.86
CA ALA A 67 -1.43 -2.23 -10.41
C ALA A 67 -1.00 -2.04 -8.95
N PHE A 68 -1.26 -3.02 -8.09
CA PHE A 68 -0.86 -2.98 -6.70
C PHE A 68 0.67 -2.97 -6.54
N GLU A 69 1.37 -3.85 -7.25
CA GLU A 69 2.83 -3.93 -7.19
C GLU A 69 3.48 -2.66 -7.74
N SER A 70 2.94 -2.10 -8.82
CA SER A 70 3.43 -0.85 -9.40
C SER A 70 3.33 0.30 -8.40
N ARG A 71 2.18 0.46 -7.74
CA ARG A 71 1.99 1.51 -6.73
C ARG A 71 2.90 1.29 -5.52
N ARG A 72 3.04 0.05 -5.06
CA ARG A 72 3.90 -0.30 -3.94
C ARG A 72 5.35 0.06 -4.22
N ARG A 73 5.85 -0.20 -5.44
CA ARG A 73 7.21 0.20 -5.85
C ARG A 73 7.37 1.71 -5.84
N ASN A 74 6.41 2.43 -6.40
CA ASN A 74 6.46 3.89 -6.45
C ASN A 74 6.48 4.49 -5.04
N ASP A 75 5.65 4.00 -4.12
CA ASP A 75 5.63 4.44 -2.74
C ASP A 75 6.95 4.15 -2.03
N TRP A 76 7.52 2.97 -2.28
CA TRP A 76 8.80 2.57 -1.71
C TRP A 76 9.94 3.44 -2.24
N ASP A 77 9.98 3.69 -3.54
CA ASP A 77 11.00 4.55 -4.15
C ASP A 77 10.90 5.98 -3.61
N PHE A 78 9.70 6.52 -3.48
CA PHE A 78 9.46 7.83 -2.89
C PHE A 78 9.97 7.89 -1.45
N PHE A 79 9.65 6.87 -0.65
CA PHE A 79 10.07 6.78 0.75
C PHE A 79 11.59 6.72 0.87
N LEU A 80 12.26 5.90 0.07
CA LEU A 80 13.71 5.80 0.05
C LEU A 80 14.37 7.13 -0.33
N THR A 81 13.87 7.78 -1.38
CA THR A 81 14.39 9.08 -1.82
C THR A 81 14.26 10.12 -0.71
N HIS A 82 13.13 10.14 -0.01
CA HIS A 82 12.88 11.08 1.07
C HIS A 82 13.81 10.83 2.26
N ILE A 83 14.01 9.57 2.64
CA ILE A 83 14.94 9.21 3.73
C ILE A 83 16.37 9.60 3.40
N VAL A 84 16.83 9.33 2.17
CA VAL A 84 18.18 9.70 1.73
C VAL A 84 18.37 11.23 1.80
N ALA A 85 17.37 12.00 1.36
CA ALA A 85 17.43 13.45 1.43
C ALA A 85 17.52 13.97 2.87
N VAL A 86 16.72 13.41 3.79
CA VAL A 86 16.75 13.79 5.21
C VAL A 86 18.10 13.42 5.83
N TYR A 87 18.61 12.23 5.54
CA TYR A 87 19.90 11.77 6.04
C TYR A 87 21.04 12.70 5.57
N ALA A 88 21.05 13.08 4.29
CA ALA A 88 22.04 13.99 3.73
C ALA A 88 21.99 15.37 4.41
N ALA A 89 20.77 15.88 4.67
CA ALA A 89 20.60 17.17 5.36
C ALA A 89 21.15 17.12 6.79
N ILE A 90 20.91 16.03 7.52
CA ILE A 90 21.42 15.84 8.88
C ILE A 90 22.96 15.80 8.88
N MET A 91 23.55 15.06 7.96
CA MET A 91 25.00 14.92 7.86
C MET A 91 25.65 16.27 7.50
N ALA A 92 25.06 17.04 6.60
CA ALA A 92 25.55 18.38 6.25
C ALA A 92 25.50 19.31 7.47
N THR A 93 24.44 19.29 8.25
CA THR A 93 24.29 20.09 9.47
C THR A 93 25.36 19.73 10.51
N ILE A 94 25.61 18.45 10.71
CA ILE A 94 26.65 17.97 11.64
C ILE A 94 28.03 18.46 11.18
N ALA A 95 28.33 18.38 9.89
CA ALA A 95 29.60 18.83 9.34
C ALA A 95 29.83 20.33 9.60
N ILE A 96 28.81 21.15 9.41
CA ILE A 96 28.87 22.59 9.69
C ILE A 96 29.14 22.86 11.16
N ILE A 97 28.44 22.14 12.05
CA ILE A 97 28.63 22.30 13.50
C ILE A 97 30.06 21.93 13.89
N VAL A 98 30.60 20.82 13.38
CA VAL A 98 31.99 20.40 13.66
C VAL A 98 32.99 21.47 13.19
N GLU A 99 32.81 21.99 11.99
CA GLU A 99 33.69 23.06 11.49
C GLU A 99 33.67 24.30 12.40
N VAL A 100 32.49 24.74 12.82
CA VAL A 100 32.35 25.91 13.70
C VAL A 100 33.04 25.65 15.03
N VAL A 101 32.83 24.48 15.63
CA VAL A 101 33.45 24.12 16.91
C VAL A 101 34.97 24.12 16.78
N LEU A 102 35.51 23.48 15.73
CA LEU A 102 36.97 23.46 15.50
C LEU A 102 37.54 24.83 15.25
N HIS A 103 36.80 25.71 14.61
CA HIS A 103 37.25 27.09 14.35
C HIS A 103 37.39 27.90 15.64
N PHE A 104 36.51 27.65 16.62
CA PHE A 104 36.54 28.36 17.91
C PHE A 104 37.44 27.70 18.96
N LEU A 105 37.96 26.50 18.69
CA LEU A 105 38.95 25.86 19.52
C LEU A 105 40.35 26.24 19.06
#